data_20dc9edeb83696e8218b1593807e32cd
#
_entry.id   20dc9edeb83696e8218b1593807e32cd
#
_cell.length_a   1.000
_cell.length_b   1.000
_cell.length_c   1.000
_cell.angle_alpha   90.00
_cell.angle_beta   90.00
_cell.angle_gamma   90.00
#
_symmetry.space_group_name_H-M   'P 1'
#
loop_
_entity.id
_entity.type
_entity.pdbx_description
1 polymer ?
#
loop_
_entity_poly.entity_id
_entity_poly.type
_entity_poly.pdbx_seq_one_letter_code
_entity_poly.pdbx_strand_id
1 'polypeptide(L)'
;MSHVVRAALVQATWTGDTESMIAKHEEYAREAARQGAKIIGFQEVFNAPYFCQVQEPEHYRWAEPVPDGPTVKRMRDLARETGMVVVVPVFEIEQSGFYYNTAAVIDADGSYLGKYRKHHIPQVKGFWEKYYFKPGNAGWPVFDTAVGKVGVYICYDRHFPEGWRQLGLGGAQLVYNPSATSRGLSSHLWQLEQPASAVANEYFVAAINRVGQEEYGDNDFYGTSYFVDPRGQFVGDVASDREEELLVRDLDFDLIEEVRRQWAFYRDRRPDAYDGLVEP
;
A
#
# COMPACT_ATOMS: atom_id res chain seq x y z
N MET A 1 -25.28 9.84 11.33
CA MET A 1 -24.16 10.70 10.88
C MET A 1 -23.37 9.84 9.93
N SER A 2 -23.01 10.35 8.73
CA SER A 2 -22.22 9.58 7.77
C SER A 2 -20.83 9.28 8.35
N HIS A 3 -20.32 8.07 8.13
CA HIS A 3 -18.98 7.64 8.54
C HIS A 3 -17.98 7.98 7.43
N VAL A 4 -17.63 9.27 7.32
CA VAL A 4 -16.66 9.75 6.32
C VAL A 4 -15.25 9.74 6.93
N VAL A 5 -14.33 9.04 6.28
CA VAL A 5 -12.90 9.01 6.59
C VAL A 5 -12.14 9.84 5.56
N ARG A 6 -11.46 10.90 6.00
CA ARG A 6 -10.54 11.64 5.14
C ARG A 6 -9.22 10.91 5.10
N ALA A 7 -8.90 10.33 3.94
CA ALA A 7 -7.71 9.53 3.70
C ALA A 7 -6.73 10.25 2.78
N ALA A 8 -5.44 9.98 2.98
CA ALA A 8 -4.35 10.55 2.18
C ALA A 8 -3.42 9.46 1.62
N LEU A 9 -2.75 9.79 0.53
CA LEU A 9 -1.64 9.04 -0.02
C LEU A 9 -0.60 9.98 -0.63
N VAL A 10 0.66 9.54 -0.65
CA VAL A 10 1.78 10.30 -1.21
C VAL A 10 2.32 9.59 -2.44
N GLN A 11 2.38 10.31 -3.55
CA GLN A 11 3.09 9.97 -4.76
C GLN A 11 4.36 10.80 -4.82
N ALA A 12 5.54 10.19 -4.73
CA ALA A 12 6.80 10.93 -4.67
C ALA A 12 7.93 10.28 -5.46
N THR A 13 8.94 11.09 -5.79
CA THR A 13 10.21 10.71 -6.40
C THR A 13 11.29 10.58 -5.32
N TRP A 14 12.25 9.71 -5.52
CA TRP A 14 13.43 9.56 -4.68
C TRP A 14 14.26 10.84 -4.60
N THR A 15 14.76 11.19 -3.42
CA THR A 15 15.48 12.45 -3.13
C THR A 15 17.00 12.31 -3.10
N GLY A 16 17.53 11.09 -3.25
CA GLY A 16 18.97 10.82 -3.24
C GLY A 16 19.50 10.22 -1.94
N ASP A 17 18.78 10.38 -0.81
CA ASP A 17 19.14 9.77 0.47
C ASP A 17 17.90 9.50 1.36
N THR A 18 18.07 8.56 2.30
CA THR A 18 16.98 8.12 3.19
C THR A 18 16.45 9.24 4.08
N GLU A 19 17.34 10.09 4.62
CA GLU A 19 16.93 11.13 5.58
C GLU A 19 16.05 12.19 4.92
N SER A 20 16.47 12.69 3.76
CA SER A 20 15.68 13.65 2.98
C SER A 20 14.37 13.06 2.47
N MET A 21 14.36 11.77 2.12
CA MET A 21 13.14 11.08 1.68
C MET A 21 12.13 10.91 2.83
N ILE A 22 12.59 10.53 4.01
CA ILE A 22 11.74 10.45 5.20
C ILE A 22 11.22 11.85 5.56
N ALA A 23 12.08 12.87 5.59
CA ALA A 23 11.68 14.24 5.89
C ALA A 23 10.62 14.77 4.91
N LYS A 24 10.74 14.47 3.61
CA LYS A 24 9.73 14.80 2.59
C LYS A 24 8.38 14.17 2.94
N HIS A 25 8.35 12.89 3.29
CA HIS A 25 7.10 12.18 3.61
C HIS A 25 6.48 12.68 4.92
N GLU A 26 7.29 13.06 5.90
CA GLU A 26 6.82 13.72 7.12
C GLU A 26 6.15 15.06 6.82
N GLU A 27 6.72 15.86 5.90
CA GLU A 27 6.14 17.13 5.49
C GLU A 27 4.79 16.93 4.80
N TYR A 28 4.70 15.98 3.86
CA TYR A 28 3.43 15.58 3.25
C TYR A 28 2.41 15.10 4.29
N ALA A 29 2.83 14.32 5.27
CA ALA A 29 1.94 13.84 6.32
C ALA A 29 1.43 14.99 7.21
N ARG A 30 2.28 15.94 7.58
CA ARG A 30 1.86 17.15 8.31
C ARG A 30 0.88 17.99 7.49
N GLU A 31 1.11 18.11 6.17
CA GLU A 31 0.18 18.79 5.27
C GLU A 31 -1.17 18.05 5.17
N ALA A 32 -1.15 16.72 5.03
CA ALA A 32 -2.38 15.92 5.05
C ALA A 32 -3.17 16.11 6.36
N ALA A 33 -2.46 16.15 7.50
CA ALA A 33 -3.08 16.41 8.80
C ALA A 33 -3.72 17.80 8.87
N ARG A 34 -3.04 18.83 8.33
CA ARG A 34 -3.63 20.21 8.23
C ARG A 34 -4.88 20.23 7.36
N GLN A 35 -4.95 19.38 6.34
CA GLN A 35 -6.15 19.17 5.52
C GLN A 35 -7.20 18.27 6.19
N GLY A 36 -6.93 17.80 7.40
CA GLY A 36 -7.88 17.00 8.20
C GLY A 36 -7.85 15.51 7.93
N ALA A 37 -6.84 15.00 7.22
CA ALA A 37 -6.68 13.55 7.02
C ALA A 37 -6.56 12.81 8.35
N LYS A 38 -7.06 11.58 8.37
CA LYS A 38 -7.05 10.66 9.52
C LYS A 38 -6.22 9.42 9.28
N ILE A 39 -5.85 9.17 8.04
CA ILE A 39 -4.98 8.07 7.63
C ILE A 39 -4.16 8.50 6.41
N ILE A 40 -2.92 8.05 6.34
CA ILE A 40 -2.01 8.27 5.22
C ILE A 40 -1.23 7.01 4.88
N GLY A 41 -0.98 6.78 3.58
CA GLY A 41 -0.08 5.73 3.10
C GLY A 41 1.00 6.28 2.19
N PHE A 42 2.15 5.60 2.19
CA PHE A 42 3.31 5.92 1.36
C PHE A 42 3.53 4.86 0.27
N GLN A 43 4.33 5.18 -0.75
CA GLN A 43 4.68 4.23 -1.81
C GLN A 43 5.57 3.08 -1.30
N GLU A 44 5.65 2.00 -2.05
CA GLU A 44 6.45 0.80 -1.74
C GLU A 44 7.91 1.16 -1.45
N VAL A 45 8.46 0.64 -0.33
CA VAL A 45 9.85 0.88 0.14
C VAL A 45 10.21 2.38 0.10
N PHE A 46 9.33 3.22 0.65
CA PHE A 46 9.37 4.67 0.44
C PHE A 46 10.66 5.34 0.92
N ASN A 47 11.34 4.77 1.91
CA ASN A 47 12.55 5.31 2.55
C ASN A 47 13.86 4.99 1.80
N ALA A 48 13.77 4.32 0.65
CA ALA A 48 14.90 3.94 -0.19
C ALA A 48 14.56 4.15 -1.69
N PRO A 49 15.56 4.23 -2.59
CA PRO A 49 15.31 4.13 -4.02
C PRO A 49 14.72 2.75 -4.34
N TYR A 50 14.06 2.60 -5.48
CA TYR A 50 13.65 1.27 -5.91
C TYR A 50 14.85 0.48 -6.45
N PHE A 51 15.65 -0.03 -5.54
CA PHE A 51 16.91 -0.75 -5.80
C PHE A 51 16.73 -2.09 -6.52
N CYS A 52 15.52 -2.63 -6.56
CA CYS A 52 15.24 -3.92 -7.22
C CYS A 52 15.36 -3.89 -8.75
N GLN A 53 15.75 -2.75 -9.33
CA GLN A 53 16.09 -2.64 -10.75
C GLN A 53 17.36 -3.41 -11.11
N VAL A 54 18.24 -3.66 -10.14
CA VAL A 54 19.50 -4.40 -10.24
C VAL A 54 19.62 -5.47 -9.16
N GLN A 55 20.62 -6.34 -9.26
CA GLN A 55 20.89 -7.42 -8.30
C GLN A 55 22.28 -7.17 -7.66
N GLU A 56 22.33 -6.26 -6.71
CA GLU A 56 23.58 -5.84 -6.06
C GLU A 56 23.49 -6.03 -4.54
N PRO A 57 24.46 -6.77 -3.93
CA PRO A 57 24.44 -7.06 -2.49
C PRO A 57 24.48 -5.81 -1.60
N GLU A 58 25.05 -4.72 -2.09
CA GLU A 58 25.15 -3.47 -1.33
C GLU A 58 23.79 -2.89 -0.92
N HIS A 59 22.72 -3.23 -1.66
CA HIS A 59 21.38 -2.71 -1.38
C HIS A 59 20.70 -3.33 -0.15
N TYR A 60 21.25 -4.41 0.41
CA TYR A 60 20.81 -4.93 1.72
C TYR A 60 21.03 -3.91 2.85
N ARG A 61 21.83 -2.84 2.62
CA ARG A 61 22.01 -1.72 3.56
C ARG A 61 20.74 -0.94 3.88
N TRP A 62 19.72 -1.01 3.00
CA TRP A 62 18.43 -0.34 3.19
C TRP A 62 17.49 -1.09 4.13
N ALA A 63 17.83 -2.34 4.51
CA ALA A 63 16.99 -3.17 5.35
C ALA A 63 17.04 -2.73 6.81
N GLU A 64 15.88 -2.66 7.45
CA GLU A 64 15.75 -2.34 8.87
C GLU A 64 14.81 -3.31 9.59
N PRO A 65 14.98 -3.54 10.91
CA PRO A 65 14.06 -4.38 11.66
C PRO A 65 12.69 -3.70 11.81
N VAL A 66 11.61 -4.49 11.79
CA VAL A 66 10.24 -4.00 12.00
C VAL A 66 9.64 -4.71 13.22
N PRO A 67 9.18 -3.95 14.26
CA PRO A 67 8.93 -2.50 14.30
C PRO A 67 10.09 -1.62 14.79
N ASP A 68 11.24 -2.18 15.13
CA ASP A 68 12.27 -1.49 15.93
C ASP A 68 13.28 -0.68 15.11
N GLY A 69 13.11 -0.64 13.78
CA GLY A 69 13.94 0.14 12.87
C GLY A 69 13.75 1.66 13.00
N PRO A 70 14.72 2.44 12.51
CA PRO A 70 14.69 3.90 12.62
C PRO A 70 13.50 4.52 11.91
N THR A 71 13.16 4.05 10.70
CA THR A 71 12.04 4.60 9.92
C THR A 71 10.70 4.35 10.63
N VAL A 72 10.45 3.10 11.06
CA VAL A 72 9.18 2.78 11.72
C VAL A 72 9.03 3.54 13.04
N LYS A 73 10.11 3.69 13.83
CA LYS A 73 10.09 4.49 15.06
C LYS A 73 9.73 5.94 14.78
N ARG A 74 10.35 6.54 13.76
CA ARG A 74 10.09 7.93 13.35
C ARG A 74 8.65 8.11 12.87
N MET A 75 8.10 7.14 12.13
CA MET A 75 6.70 7.17 11.69
C MET A 75 5.71 6.97 12.85
N ARG A 76 6.09 6.27 13.92
CA ARG A 76 5.30 6.19 15.15
C ARG A 76 5.20 7.53 15.88
N ASP A 77 6.30 8.29 15.89
CA ASP A 77 6.31 9.64 16.45
C ASP A 77 5.46 10.59 15.60
N LEU A 78 5.57 10.49 14.28
CA LEU A 78 4.75 11.24 13.32
C LEU A 78 3.25 10.93 13.47
N ALA A 79 2.88 9.66 13.60
CA ALA A 79 1.49 9.24 13.82
C ALA A 79 0.92 9.88 15.11
N ARG A 80 1.70 9.86 16.19
CA ARG A 80 1.33 10.49 17.47
C ARG A 80 1.23 12.02 17.37
N GLU A 81 2.16 12.66 16.63
CA GLU A 81 2.17 14.09 16.38
C GLU A 81 0.93 14.55 15.60
N THR A 82 0.57 13.79 14.55
CA THR A 82 -0.47 14.18 13.59
C THR A 82 -1.86 13.64 13.95
N GLY A 83 -1.93 12.64 14.83
CA GLY A 83 -3.18 11.93 15.13
C GLY A 83 -3.73 11.14 13.96
N MET A 84 -2.84 10.68 13.06
CA MET A 84 -3.22 9.88 11.88
C MET A 84 -2.72 8.44 11.98
N VAL A 85 -3.49 7.52 11.42
CA VAL A 85 -3.03 6.18 11.08
C VAL A 85 -2.00 6.29 9.94
N VAL A 86 -0.87 5.56 10.02
CA VAL A 86 0.18 5.60 9.00
C VAL A 86 0.49 4.20 8.48
N VAL A 87 0.45 4.02 7.15
CA VAL A 87 0.89 2.81 6.46
C VAL A 87 2.32 3.04 5.94
N VAL A 88 3.27 2.26 6.45
CA VAL A 88 4.72 2.49 6.34
C VAL A 88 5.42 1.34 5.60
N PRO A 89 5.55 1.40 4.26
CA PRO A 89 6.24 0.37 3.49
C PRO A 89 7.77 0.52 3.56
N VAL A 90 8.46 -0.53 4.02
CA VAL A 90 9.93 -0.56 4.20
C VAL A 90 10.53 -1.90 3.76
N PHE A 91 11.85 -1.91 3.54
CA PHE A 91 12.63 -3.14 3.41
C PHE A 91 12.94 -3.68 4.80
N GLU A 92 12.37 -4.84 5.13
CA GLU A 92 12.52 -5.46 6.46
C GLU A 92 13.67 -6.47 6.49
N ILE A 93 14.48 -6.41 7.54
CA ILE A 93 15.32 -7.53 7.99
C ILE A 93 14.70 -8.15 9.26
N GLU A 94 14.33 -9.45 9.20
CA GLU A 94 13.89 -10.22 10.36
C GLU A 94 15.10 -10.80 11.12
N GLN A 95 16.02 -11.35 10.37
CA GLN A 95 17.35 -11.80 10.79
C GLN A 95 18.27 -11.88 9.57
N SER A 96 19.56 -12.05 9.78
CA SER A 96 20.51 -12.19 8.67
C SER A 96 20.07 -13.30 7.69
N GLY A 97 19.92 -12.94 6.42
CA GLY A 97 19.44 -13.84 5.35
C GLY A 97 17.90 -13.94 5.22
N PHE A 98 17.13 -13.27 6.06
CA PHE A 98 15.67 -13.26 5.99
C PHE A 98 15.15 -11.84 5.85
N TYR A 99 14.81 -11.49 4.62
CA TYR A 99 14.38 -10.14 4.24
C TYR A 99 13.02 -10.16 3.58
N TYR A 100 12.23 -9.09 3.79
CA TYR A 100 10.88 -8.97 3.27
C TYR A 100 10.58 -7.55 2.79
N ASN A 101 9.71 -7.46 1.81
CA ASN A 101 9.02 -6.23 1.45
C ASN A 101 7.81 -6.11 2.38
N THR A 102 7.81 -5.12 3.26
CA THR A 102 6.93 -5.07 4.41
C THR A 102 6.25 -3.72 4.54
N ALA A 103 4.98 -3.70 4.90
CA ALA A 103 4.29 -2.50 5.34
C ALA A 103 3.90 -2.64 6.81
N ALA A 104 4.44 -1.77 7.66
CA ALA A 104 4.01 -1.61 9.04
C ALA A 104 2.74 -0.75 9.10
N VAL A 105 1.80 -1.07 9.97
CA VAL A 105 0.61 -0.26 10.24
C VAL A 105 0.71 0.31 11.65
N ILE A 106 0.59 1.63 11.74
CA ILE A 106 0.72 2.40 12.97
C ILE A 106 -0.58 3.13 13.22
N ASP A 107 -1.15 3.00 14.41
CA ASP A 107 -2.37 3.71 14.78
C ASP A 107 -2.12 5.19 15.10
N ALA A 108 -3.18 5.97 15.17
CA ALA A 108 -3.17 7.42 15.38
C ALA A 108 -2.49 7.85 16.70
N ASP A 109 -2.41 6.97 17.69
CA ASP A 109 -1.70 7.20 18.95
C ASP A 109 -0.20 6.82 18.91
N GLY A 110 0.29 6.34 17.75
CA GLY A 110 1.66 5.85 17.55
C GLY A 110 1.85 4.38 17.95
N SER A 111 0.77 3.65 18.29
CA SER A 111 0.83 2.21 18.54
C SER A 111 1.14 1.45 17.25
N TYR A 112 2.07 0.50 17.34
CA TYR A 112 2.32 -0.44 16.26
C TYR A 112 1.25 -1.56 16.29
N LEU A 113 0.42 -1.65 15.25
CA LEU A 113 -0.66 -2.62 15.16
C LEU A 113 -0.22 -3.95 14.56
N GLY A 114 0.83 -3.94 13.77
CA GLY A 114 1.35 -5.11 13.07
C GLY A 114 1.90 -4.78 11.70
N LYS A 115 2.14 -5.82 10.90
CA LYS A 115 2.72 -5.68 9.55
C LYS A 115 2.10 -6.66 8.56
N TYR A 116 2.08 -6.25 7.31
CA TYR A 116 1.89 -7.10 6.14
C TYR A 116 3.22 -7.32 5.44
N ARG A 117 3.51 -8.53 5.00
CA ARG A 117 4.67 -8.89 4.17
C ARG A 117 4.18 -9.30 2.78
N LYS A 118 4.71 -8.69 1.74
CA LYS A 118 4.36 -8.96 0.34
C LYS A 118 4.45 -10.46 0.04
N HIS A 119 3.36 -11.06 -0.42
CA HIS A 119 3.29 -12.50 -0.67
C HIS A 119 3.87 -12.88 -2.04
N HIS A 120 3.52 -12.12 -3.08
CA HIS A 120 3.91 -12.42 -4.44
C HIS A 120 5.08 -11.55 -4.85
N ILE A 121 6.24 -12.17 -5.07
CA ILE A 121 7.50 -11.48 -5.35
C ILE A 121 7.82 -11.62 -6.84
N PRO A 122 7.84 -10.51 -7.62
CA PRO A 122 8.15 -10.55 -9.04
C PRO A 122 9.63 -10.89 -9.30
N GLN A 123 9.88 -11.43 -10.50
CA GLN A 123 11.22 -11.69 -11.01
C GLN A 123 11.22 -11.49 -12.52
N VAL A 124 11.22 -10.23 -12.92
CA VAL A 124 11.27 -9.83 -14.33
C VAL A 124 12.27 -8.68 -14.49
N LYS A 125 12.68 -8.36 -15.71
CA LYS A 125 13.62 -7.28 -15.99
C LYS A 125 13.18 -5.97 -15.34
N GLY A 126 14.06 -5.33 -14.55
CA GLY A 126 13.79 -4.11 -13.80
C GLY A 126 13.02 -4.31 -12.47
N PHE A 127 12.65 -5.58 -12.16
CA PHE A 127 11.93 -5.96 -10.93
C PHE A 127 12.51 -7.28 -10.40
N TRP A 128 13.81 -7.24 -10.00
CA TRP A 128 14.55 -8.41 -9.51
C TRP A 128 14.31 -8.64 -8.02
N GLU A 129 13.05 -8.59 -7.58
CA GLU A 129 12.70 -8.60 -6.16
C GLU A 129 13.01 -9.92 -5.46
N LYS A 130 12.97 -11.07 -6.17
CA LYS A 130 13.34 -12.37 -5.57
C LYS A 130 14.82 -12.46 -5.16
N TYR A 131 15.67 -11.56 -5.65
CA TYR A 131 17.04 -11.45 -5.18
C TYR A 131 17.10 -10.93 -3.74
N TYR A 132 16.18 -10.07 -3.34
CA TYR A 132 16.17 -9.40 -2.05
C TYR A 132 15.16 -9.97 -1.07
N PHE A 133 13.95 -10.30 -1.53
CA PHE A 133 12.82 -10.59 -0.65
C PHE A 133 12.40 -12.05 -0.70
N LYS A 134 12.10 -12.59 0.48
CA LYS A 134 11.33 -13.83 0.62
C LYS A 134 9.84 -13.53 0.44
N PRO A 135 9.05 -14.51 -0.03
CA PRO A 135 7.59 -14.44 0.05
C PRO A 135 7.11 -14.21 1.49
N GLY A 136 6.08 -13.36 1.61
CA GLY A 136 5.48 -13.04 2.91
C GLY A 136 4.91 -14.25 3.63
N ASN A 137 4.98 -14.22 4.96
CA ASN A 137 4.54 -15.30 5.85
C ASN A 137 3.68 -14.79 7.03
N ALA A 138 3.24 -13.53 6.97
CA ALA A 138 2.41 -12.92 8.01
C ALA A 138 0.90 -13.13 7.81
N GLY A 139 0.50 -13.90 6.81
CA GLY A 139 -0.91 -14.07 6.42
C GLY A 139 -1.48 -12.79 5.80
N TRP A 140 -2.79 -12.63 5.92
CA TRP A 140 -3.58 -11.52 5.34
C TRP A 140 -4.20 -10.65 6.46
N PRO A 141 -3.38 -9.96 7.25
CA PRO A 141 -3.90 -9.20 8.39
C PRO A 141 -4.76 -8.03 7.93
N VAL A 142 -5.86 -7.84 8.63
CA VAL A 142 -6.67 -6.63 8.59
C VAL A 142 -6.56 -5.98 9.95
N PHE A 143 -6.17 -4.72 10.00
CA PHE A 143 -5.85 -4.00 11.22
C PHE A 143 -7.06 -3.18 11.66
N ASP A 144 -7.46 -3.35 12.92
CA ASP A 144 -8.43 -2.47 13.57
C ASP A 144 -7.72 -1.16 13.96
N THR A 145 -8.05 -0.08 13.28
CA THR A 145 -7.42 1.23 13.44
C THR A 145 -8.42 2.27 13.95
N ALA A 146 -7.93 3.43 14.35
CA ALA A 146 -8.78 4.56 14.74
C ALA A 146 -9.77 5.03 13.66
N VAL A 147 -9.58 4.66 12.40
CA VAL A 147 -10.45 5.05 11.27
C VAL A 147 -11.32 3.90 10.75
N GLY A 148 -11.13 2.68 11.24
CA GLY A 148 -11.81 1.48 10.75
C GLY A 148 -10.83 0.37 10.40
N LYS A 149 -11.30 -0.63 9.65
CA LYS A 149 -10.54 -1.82 9.27
C LYS A 149 -9.71 -1.58 8.01
N VAL A 150 -8.38 -1.60 8.16
CA VAL A 150 -7.42 -1.31 7.09
C VAL A 150 -6.63 -2.56 6.72
N GLY A 151 -6.56 -2.86 5.43
CA GLY A 151 -5.68 -3.87 4.85
C GLY A 151 -4.54 -3.25 4.05
N VAL A 152 -3.50 -4.04 3.79
CA VAL A 152 -2.40 -3.68 2.89
C VAL A 152 -2.14 -4.82 1.92
N TYR A 153 -1.89 -4.46 0.65
CA TYR A 153 -1.59 -5.43 -0.41
C TYR A 153 -0.58 -4.79 -1.36
N ILE A 154 0.67 -5.29 -1.39
CA ILE A 154 1.80 -4.53 -1.94
C ILE A 154 2.02 -4.83 -3.42
N CYS A 155 1.95 -3.81 -4.27
CA CYS A 155 2.45 -3.75 -5.66
C CYS A 155 2.01 -4.95 -6.52
N TYR A 156 2.92 -5.88 -6.83
CA TYR A 156 2.71 -7.09 -7.65
C TYR A 156 1.60 -7.99 -7.10
N ASP A 157 1.35 -7.96 -5.80
CA ASP A 157 0.22 -8.66 -5.19
C ASP A 157 -1.10 -8.35 -5.89
N ARG A 158 -1.27 -7.13 -6.43
CA ARG A 158 -2.52 -6.69 -7.07
C ARG A 158 -3.01 -7.60 -8.20
N HIS A 159 -2.10 -8.33 -8.85
CA HIS A 159 -2.42 -9.26 -9.93
C HIS A 159 -3.13 -10.53 -9.45
N PHE A 160 -3.16 -10.79 -8.15
CA PHE A 160 -3.68 -12.02 -7.55
C PHE A 160 -4.99 -11.75 -6.79
N PRO A 161 -6.14 -12.15 -7.36
CA PRO A 161 -7.46 -11.89 -6.74
C PRO A 161 -7.65 -12.49 -5.36
N GLU A 162 -6.90 -13.55 -5.04
CA GLU A 162 -7.03 -14.31 -3.80
C GLU A 162 -6.72 -13.45 -2.57
N GLY A 163 -5.65 -12.65 -2.62
CA GLY A 163 -5.26 -11.78 -1.51
C GLY A 163 -6.24 -10.64 -1.28
N TRP A 164 -6.73 -10.01 -2.36
CA TRP A 164 -7.82 -9.03 -2.26
C TRP A 164 -9.04 -9.62 -1.56
N ARG A 165 -9.41 -10.85 -1.93
CA ARG A 165 -10.54 -11.57 -1.30
C ARG A 165 -10.27 -11.91 0.15
N GLN A 166 -9.05 -12.33 0.52
CA GLN A 166 -8.68 -12.61 1.90
C GLN A 166 -8.83 -11.37 2.79
N LEU A 167 -8.37 -10.21 2.32
CA LEU A 167 -8.53 -8.94 3.04
C LEU A 167 -10.01 -8.57 3.19
N GLY A 168 -10.81 -8.77 2.14
CA GLY A 168 -12.25 -8.55 2.20
C GLY A 168 -12.96 -9.45 3.20
N LEU A 169 -12.60 -10.75 3.25
CA LEU A 169 -13.13 -11.70 4.24
C LEU A 169 -12.67 -11.36 5.66
N GLY A 170 -11.50 -10.74 5.82
CA GLY A 170 -11.04 -10.16 7.08
C GLY A 170 -11.80 -8.91 7.51
N GLY A 171 -12.67 -8.40 6.64
CA GLY A 171 -13.53 -7.24 6.91
C GLY A 171 -12.89 -5.89 6.57
N ALA A 172 -11.85 -5.85 5.72
CA ALA A 172 -11.25 -4.59 5.29
C ALA A 172 -12.31 -3.62 4.73
N GLN A 173 -12.18 -2.36 5.09
CA GLN A 173 -12.98 -1.24 4.60
C GLN A 173 -12.16 -0.36 3.62
N LEU A 174 -10.86 -0.28 3.86
CA LEU A 174 -9.89 0.39 3.01
C LEU A 174 -8.65 -0.48 2.87
N VAL A 175 -8.19 -0.70 1.63
CA VAL A 175 -6.94 -1.42 1.35
C VAL A 175 -5.97 -0.48 0.65
N TYR A 176 -4.79 -0.30 1.24
CA TYR A 176 -3.68 0.40 0.61
C TYR A 176 -2.87 -0.56 -0.27
N ASN A 177 -2.59 -0.14 -1.51
CA ASN A 177 -1.70 -0.83 -2.43
C ASN A 177 -0.45 0.01 -2.73
N PRO A 178 0.54 0.04 -1.81
CA PRO A 178 1.84 0.65 -2.06
C PRO A 178 2.56 -0.02 -3.22
N SER A 179 3.04 0.76 -4.18
CA SER A 179 3.64 0.22 -5.40
C SER A 179 4.86 1.00 -5.88
N ALA A 180 5.65 0.32 -6.69
CA ALA A 180 6.70 0.85 -7.55
C ALA A 180 6.54 0.19 -8.93
N THR A 181 5.68 0.74 -9.77
CA THR A 181 5.37 0.17 -11.08
C THR A 181 5.63 1.15 -12.21
N SER A 182 6.27 0.67 -13.28
CA SER A 182 6.80 1.50 -14.37
C SER A 182 5.97 1.40 -15.64
N ARG A 183 6.20 2.35 -16.57
CA ARG A 183 5.54 2.40 -17.87
C ARG A 183 5.71 1.11 -18.65
N GLY A 184 4.67 0.75 -19.39
CA GLY A 184 4.61 -0.46 -20.19
C GLY A 184 3.31 -1.23 -19.97
N LEU A 185 3.39 -2.56 -19.93
CA LEU A 185 2.21 -3.43 -19.78
C LEU A 185 1.40 -3.10 -18.53
N SER A 186 2.07 -2.78 -17.42
CA SER A 186 1.41 -2.48 -16.14
C SER A 186 0.58 -1.19 -16.15
N SER A 187 0.86 -0.24 -17.03
CA SER A 187 0.13 1.04 -17.09
C SER A 187 -1.37 0.86 -17.36
N HIS A 188 -1.73 -0.08 -18.25
CA HIS A 188 -3.14 -0.40 -18.51
C HIS A 188 -3.76 -1.16 -17.33
N LEU A 189 -3.04 -2.13 -16.77
CA LEU A 189 -3.53 -2.98 -15.68
C LEU A 189 -3.77 -2.18 -14.39
N TRP A 190 -3.01 -1.10 -14.18
CA TRP A 190 -3.09 -0.26 -12.99
C TRP A 190 -4.49 0.29 -12.72
N GLN A 191 -5.15 0.80 -13.76
CA GLN A 191 -6.52 1.34 -13.65
C GLN A 191 -7.62 0.29 -13.94
N LEU A 192 -7.24 -0.96 -14.19
CA LEU A 192 -8.17 -2.07 -14.41
C LEU A 192 -8.33 -2.94 -13.17
N GLU A 193 -7.22 -3.40 -12.59
CA GLU A 193 -7.22 -4.45 -11.56
C GLU A 193 -7.71 -3.97 -10.19
N GLN A 194 -7.27 -2.78 -9.75
CA GLN A 194 -7.69 -2.27 -8.45
C GLN A 194 -9.17 -1.85 -8.42
N PRO A 195 -9.73 -1.15 -9.44
CA PRO A 195 -11.17 -0.91 -9.51
C PRO A 195 -11.98 -2.21 -9.55
N ALA A 196 -11.55 -3.20 -10.34
CA ALA A 196 -12.21 -4.51 -10.36
C ALA A 196 -12.15 -5.21 -8.98
N SER A 197 -11.03 -5.09 -8.28
CA SER A 197 -10.85 -5.64 -6.92
C SER A 197 -11.70 -4.91 -5.88
N ALA A 198 -11.82 -3.57 -5.99
CA ALA A 198 -12.68 -2.77 -5.14
C ALA A 198 -14.16 -3.21 -5.27
N VAL A 199 -14.64 -3.36 -6.51
CA VAL A 199 -16.00 -3.87 -6.80
C VAL A 199 -16.19 -5.28 -6.25
N ALA A 200 -15.29 -6.20 -6.60
CA ALA A 200 -15.41 -7.60 -6.23
C ALA A 200 -15.42 -7.83 -4.71
N ASN A 201 -14.80 -6.93 -3.94
CA ASN A 201 -14.68 -7.04 -2.49
C ASN A 201 -15.40 -5.94 -1.72
N GLU A 202 -16.14 -5.06 -2.41
CA GLU A 202 -17.03 -4.08 -1.82
C GLU A 202 -16.35 -3.25 -0.71
N TYR A 203 -15.14 -2.69 -1.02
CA TYR A 203 -14.36 -1.84 -0.14
C TYR A 203 -13.59 -0.77 -0.93
N PHE A 204 -13.03 0.23 -0.25
CA PHE A 204 -12.17 1.23 -0.87
C PHE A 204 -10.77 0.70 -1.13
N VAL A 205 -10.13 1.17 -2.22
CA VAL A 205 -8.71 0.92 -2.49
C VAL A 205 -7.98 2.24 -2.66
N ALA A 206 -6.82 2.35 -2.03
CA ALA A 206 -5.85 3.44 -2.19
C ALA A 206 -4.64 2.91 -2.96
N ALA A 207 -4.56 3.20 -4.24
CA ALA A 207 -3.47 2.80 -5.12
C ALA A 207 -2.38 3.87 -5.13
N ILE A 208 -1.19 3.52 -4.65
CA ILE A 208 -0.06 4.44 -4.49
C ILE A 208 1.10 3.99 -5.35
N ASN A 209 1.61 4.85 -6.21
CA ASN A 209 2.78 4.58 -7.02
C ASN A 209 3.88 5.63 -6.82
N ARG A 210 5.11 5.27 -7.17
CA ARG A 210 6.22 6.21 -7.37
C ARG A 210 6.00 6.99 -8.66
N VAL A 211 6.70 8.12 -8.82
CA VAL A 211 6.70 8.91 -10.04
C VAL A 211 8.13 9.29 -10.45
N GLY A 212 8.38 9.33 -11.77
CA GLY A 212 9.66 9.73 -12.35
C GLY A 212 10.67 8.59 -12.45
N GLN A 213 11.92 8.95 -12.71
CA GLN A 213 13.05 8.01 -12.81
C GLN A 213 13.91 8.08 -11.56
N GLU A 214 14.47 6.95 -11.18
CA GLU A 214 15.35 6.84 -10.02
C GLU A 214 16.71 6.22 -10.43
N GLU A 215 17.65 6.20 -9.49
CA GLU A 215 18.94 5.54 -9.64
C GLU A 215 18.78 4.03 -9.92
N TYR A 216 19.85 3.42 -10.41
CA TYR A 216 20.03 1.97 -10.59
C TYR A 216 19.33 1.32 -11.78
N GLY A 217 18.55 2.04 -12.58
CA GLY A 217 17.93 1.45 -13.76
C GLY A 217 17.13 2.42 -14.61
N ASP A 218 16.38 1.86 -15.56
CA ASP A 218 15.65 2.62 -16.58
C ASP A 218 14.13 2.68 -16.32
N ASN A 219 13.66 2.24 -15.16
CA ASN A 219 12.24 2.28 -14.85
C ASN A 219 11.73 3.73 -14.79
N ASP A 220 10.77 4.05 -15.65
CA ASP A 220 9.99 5.29 -15.62
C ASP A 220 8.69 5.01 -14.85
N PHE A 221 8.67 5.36 -13.56
CA PHE A 221 7.51 5.19 -12.69
C PHE A 221 6.44 6.22 -13.08
N TYR A 222 5.26 5.72 -13.42
CA TYR A 222 4.23 6.56 -14.07
C TYR A 222 3.29 7.26 -13.08
N GLY A 223 3.52 7.24 -11.78
CA GLY A 223 2.63 7.90 -10.84
C GLY A 223 1.20 7.39 -10.95
N THR A 224 0.29 8.27 -11.30
CA THR A 224 -1.14 8.00 -11.48
C THR A 224 -1.80 7.32 -10.27
N SER A 225 -1.43 7.74 -9.08
CA SER A 225 -2.01 7.27 -7.82
C SER A 225 -3.47 7.73 -7.68
N TYR A 226 -4.30 6.96 -6.97
CA TYR A 226 -5.73 7.28 -6.83
C TYR A 226 -6.39 6.56 -5.66
N PHE A 227 -7.60 7.01 -5.34
CA PHE A 227 -8.56 6.24 -4.56
C PHE A 227 -9.69 5.75 -5.45
N VAL A 228 -10.22 4.57 -5.14
CA VAL A 228 -11.40 4.00 -5.82
C VAL A 228 -12.39 3.48 -4.79
N ASP A 229 -13.67 3.68 -5.06
CA ASP A 229 -14.78 3.32 -4.19
C ASP A 229 -15.27 1.86 -4.41
N PRO A 230 -16.16 1.33 -3.54
CA PRO A 230 -16.72 -0.02 -3.69
C PRO A 230 -17.54 -0.26 -4.98
N ARG A 231 -17.83 0.79 -5.75
CA ARG A 231 -18.50 0.71 -7.07
C ARG A 231 -17.51 0.75 -8.23
N GLY A 232 -16.20 0.83 -7.94
CA GLY A 232 -15.14 0.92 -8.95
C GLY A 232 -14.95 2.31 -9.53
N GLN A 233 -15.53 3.36 -8.90
CA GLN A 233 -15.39 4.73 -9.37
C GLN A 233 -14.20 5.41 -8.69
N PHE A 234 -13.46 6.22 -9.43
CA PHE A 234 -12.38 7.01 -8.84
C PHE A 234 -12.98 8.07 -7.90
N VAL A 235 -12.38 8.20 -6.71
CA VAL A 235 -12.76 9.23 -5.73
C VAL A 235 -11.92 10.48 -5.97
N GLY A 236 -12.46 11.39 -6.77
CA GLY A 236 -11.75 12.56 -7.26
C GLY A 236 -10.78 12.24 -8.40
N ASP A 237 -9.89 13.19 -8.69
CA ASP A 237 -8.94 13.06 -9.79
C ASP A 237 -7.82 12.05 -9.48
N VAL A 238 -7.39 11.35 -10.52
CA VAL A 238 -6.16 10.54 -10.53
C VAL A 238 -4.96 11.49 -10.53
N ALA A 239 -3.93 11.16 -9.77
CA ALA A 239 -2.69 11.95 -9.72
C ALA A 239 -1.99 12.03 -11.08
N SER A 240 -1.15 13.05 -11.24
CA SER A 240 -0.30 13.24 -12.40
C SER A 240 0.53 12.00 -12.74
N ASP A 241 0.80 11.82 -14.00
CA ASP A 241 1.74 10.80 -14.46
C ASP A 241 3.20 11.29 -14.51
N ARG A 242 3.48 12.50 -13.98
CA ARG A 242 4.79 13.17 -14.03
C ARG A 242 5.19 13.88 -12.73
N GLU A 243 4.22 14.30 -11.92
CA GLU A 243 4.47 15.18 -10.78
C GLU A 243 4.32 14.45 -9.45
N GLU A 244 5.02 14.94 -8.45
CA GLU A 244 4.79 14.52 -7.07
C GLU A 244 3.47 15.12 -6.56
N GLU A 245 2.67 14.32 -5.86
CA GLU A 245 1.39 14.80 -5.33
C GLU A 245 1.03 14.19 -3.99
N LEU A 246 0.41 15.02 -3.15
CA LEU A 246 -0.37 14.59 -1.99
C LEU A 246 -1.84 14.54 -2.38
N LEU A 247 -2.45 13.37 -2.40
CA LEU A 247 -3.89 13.22 -2.59
C LEU A 247 -4.57 13.10 -1.23
N VAL A 248 -5.60 13.93 -1.01
CA VAL A 248 -6.48 13.87 0.17
C VAL A 248 -7.92 13.76 -0.32
N ARG A 249 -8.63 12.70 0.11
CA ARG A 249 -10.00 12.41 -0.35
C ARG A 249 -10.89 11.99 0.82
N ASP A 250 -12.16 12.34 0.74
CA ASP A 250 -13.20 11.90 1.67
C ASP A 250 -13.79 10.57 1.19
N LEU A 251 -13.67 9.53 1.99
CA LEU A 251 -14.19 8.19 1.74
C LEU A 251 -15.40 7.96 2.64
N ASP A 252 -16.59 7.85 2.06
CA ASP A 252 -17.84 7.59 2.79
C ASP A 252 -17.98 6.07 3.03
N PHE A 253 -17.61 5.61 4.21
CA PHE A 253 -17.66 4.18 4.55
C PHE A 253 -19.10 3.64 4.64
N ASP A 254 -20.12 4.50 4.76
CA ASP A 254 -21.53 4.04 4.68
C ASP A 254 -21.86 3.47 3.29
N LEU A 255 -21.12 3.89 2.24
CA LEU A 255 -21.25 3.32 0.90
C LEU A 255 -20.89 1.83 0.85
N ILE A 256 -19.98 1.36 1.70
CA ILE A 256 -19.63 -0.07 1.81
C ILE A 256 -20.86 -0.87 2.20
N GLU A 257 -21.58 -0.43 3.24
CA GLU A 257 -22.79 -1.10 3.72
C GLU A 257 -23.92 -1.05 2.69
N GLU A 258 -24.05 0.08 1.97
CA GLU A 258 -25.04 0.23 0.91
C GLU A 258 -24.79 -0.78 -0.21
N VAL A 259 -23.54 -0.88 -0.71
CA VAL A 259 -23.18 -1.79 -1.81
C VAL A 259 -23.34 -3.25 -1.39
N ARG A 260 -22.89 -3.62 -0.18
CA ARG A 260 -23.03 -4.98 0.36
C ARG A 260 -24.47 -5.44 0.54
N ARG A 261 -25.40 -4.50 0.80
CA ARG A 261 -26.84 -4.81 0.85
C ARG A 261 -27.45 -4.99 -0.54
N GLN A 262 -26.95 -4.25 -1.54
CA GLN A 262 -27.46 -4.33 -2.92
C GLN A 262 -27.02 -5.61 -3.63
N TRP A 263 -25.73 -5.93 -3.59
CA TRP A 263 -25.13 -7.01 -4.37
C TRP A 263 -24.85 -8.28 -3.57
N ALA A 264 -24.60 -8.15 -2.29
CA ALA A 264 -24.42 -9.26 -1.34
C ALA A 264 -23.39 -10.34 -1.80
N PHE A 265 -22.29 -9.93 -2.44
CA PHE A 265 -21.30 -10.85 -3.01
C PHE A 265 -20.71 -11.80 -1.97
N TYR A 266 -20.51 -11.36 -0.71
CA TYR A 266 -20.01 -12.24 0.36
C TYR A 266 -20.97 -13.33 0.74
N ARG A 267 -22.29 -13.08 0.75
CA ARG A 267 -23.33 -14.07 1.02
C ARG A 267 -23.40 -15.12 -0.08
N ASP A 268 -23.24 -14.68 -1.34
CA ASP A 268 -23.47 -15.50 -2.52
C ASP A 268 -22.23 -16.29 -2.96
N ARG A 269 -21.10 -16.16 -2.20
CA ARG A 269 -19.91 -16.99 -2.42
C ARG A 269 -20.22 -18.49 -2.26
N ARG A 270 -19.51 -19.29 -3.02
CA ARG A 270 -19.62 -20.78 -3.00
C ARG A 270 -18.29 -21.41 -2.59
N PRO A 271 -17.84 -21.23 -1.31
CA PRO A 271 -16.56 -21.81 -0.85
C PRO A 271 -16.48 -23.32 -1.05
N ASP A 272 -17.63 -24.00 -1.00
CA ASP A 272 -17.80 -25.42 -1.27
C ASP A 272 -17.45 -25.86 -2.71
N ALA A 273 -17.27 -24.90 -3.63
CA ALA A 273 -16.93 -25.12 -5.04
C ALA A 273 -15.53 -24.59 -5.42
N TYR A 274 -14.71 -24.15 -4.46
CA TYR A 274 -13.43 -23.47 -4.72
C TYR A 274 -12.20 -24.31 -4.35
N ASP A 275 -12.35 -25.61 -4.11
CA ASP A 275 -11.23 -26.48 -3.69
C ASP A 275 -10.04 -26.42 -4.67
N GLY A 276 -10.31 -26.36 -5.97
CA GLY A 276 -9.27 -26.25 -7.00
C GLY A 276 -8.41 -24.95 -6.95
N LEU A 277 -8.81 -23.94 -6.17
CA LEU A 277 -7.99 -22.73 -6.00
C LEU A 277 -6.79 -22.95 -5.08
N VAL A 278 -6.78 -24.00 -4.27
CA VAL A 278 -5.72 -24.32 -3.32
C VAL A 278 -4.96 -25.59 -3.69
N GLU A 279 -5.33 -26.22 -4.79
CA GLU A 279 -4.59 -27.34 -5.37
C GLU A 279 -3.46 -26.80 -6.26
N PRO A 280 -2.23 -27.36 -6.18
CA PRO A 280 -1.08 -26.90 -6.98
C PRO A 280 -1.21 -27.21 -8.47
#